data_b2c64fde4f40f00782c3a83c32783387
#
_entry.id   b2c64fde4f40f00782c3a83c32783387
#
_cell.length_a   1.000
_cell.length_b   1.000
_cell.length_c   1.000
_cell.angle_alpha   90.00
_cell.angle_beta   90.00
_cell.angle_gamma   90.00
#
_symmetry.space_group_name_H-M   'P 1'
#
loop_
_entity.id
_entity.type
_entity.pdbx_description
1 polymer ?
#
loop_
_entity_poly.entity_id
_entity_poly.type
_entity_poly.pdbx_seq_one_letter_code
_entity_poly.pdbx_strand_id
1 'polypeptide(L)'
;MVTVAVELARALVAGRGADDFTLLCSRERPPALADLDCEAVLAPYRHEVVLKARWLPMVEPQLGCDAILYPYWPSPPRRRRGAPPAAIFVHDLAFRLRPAEVPWQQRAYFGTVLGPALKQAAAVLVPSETTRRDLLSAYPVPGLDERVTVVSEGLSGPATAGPLPEGIEPGFMLAVGTVEPRKNYVRLLDAYRTLRSRRGALPIIIGSRVGVPQLVIAGRPGWAYGDTLLRIQAEPGVRYLGHVDEPTLASLYESASVLAYPSLYEGFGLPLLEAMARGVPAVIGKAGALPELAGGAAIEVDPEDVDAIAAGLEKLLLDEGLRSKLGAAGKRRAAGFTWERAAASTLDILRRIGA
;
A
#
# COMPACT_ATOMS: atom_id res chain seq x y z
N MET A 1 -2.06 -0.21 -5.35
CA MET A 1 -3.51 0.01 -5.58
C MET A 1 -4.12 -0.99 -6.56
N VAL A 2 -3.53 -1.23 -7.75
CA VAL A 2 -4.03 -2.30 -8.65
C VAL A 2 -3.99 -3.66 -7.95
N THR A 3 -2.91 -3.98 -7.25
CA THR A 3 -2.77 -5.22 -6.47
C THR A 3 -3.90 -5.39 -5.45
N VAL A 4 -4.22 -4.35 -4.68
CA VAL A 4 -5.32 -4.39 -3.68
C VAL A 4 -6.66 -4.71 -4.33
N ALA A 5 -6.99 -4.06 -5.45
CA ALA A 5 -8.25 -4.31 -6.16
C ALA A 5 -8.33 -5.73 -6.72
N VAL A 6 -7.22 -6.26 -7.22
CA VAL A 6 -7.12 -7.63 -7.75
C VAL A 6 -7.29 -8.66 -6.62
N GLU A 7 -6.53 -8.52 -5.55
CA GLU A 7 -6.56 -9.46 -4.42
C GLU A 7 -7.91 -9.45 -3.70
N LEU A 8 -8.48 -8.25 -3.50
CA LEU A 8 -9.82 -8.14 -2.92
C LEU A 8 -10.87 -8.79 -3.83
N ALA A 9 -10.81 -8.58 -5.15
CA ALA A 9 -11.74 -9.21 -6.10
C ALA A 9 -11.62 -10.74 -6.07
N ARG A 10 -10.39 -11.28 -6.03
CA ARG A 10 -10.15 -12.71 -5.88
C ARG A 10 -10.77 -13.28 -4.61
N ALA A 11 -10.52 -12.63 -3.49
CA ALA A 11 -11.03 -13.06 -2.20
C ALA A 11 -12.57 -12.95 -2.11
N LEU A 12 -13.16 -11.91 -2.71
CA LEU A 12 -14.62 -11.76 -2.80
C LEU A 12 -15.25 -12.91 -3.60
N VAL A 13 -14.73 -13.20 -4.80
CA VAL A 13 -15.24 -14.31 -5.63
C VAL A 13 -15.03 -15.65 -4.95
N ALA A 14 -13.91 -15.87 -4.28
CA ALA A 14 -13.64 -17.11 -3.53
C ALA A 14 -14.57 -17.28 -2.33
N GLY A 15 -14.91 -16.20 -1.63
CA GLY A 15 -15.76 -16.18 -0.44
C GLY A 15 -17.25 -15.93 -0.73
N ARG A 16 -17.68 -15.91 -1.98
CA ARG A 16 -19.01 -15.44 -2.44
C ARG A 16 -20.20 -16.18 -1.84
N GLY A 17 -20.07 -17.47 -1.51
CA GLY A 17 -21.21 -18.28 -1.10
C GLY A 17 -22.27 -18.39 -2.20
N ALA A 18 -23.47 -17.83 -1.95
CA ALA A 18 -24.56 -17.77 -2.92
C ALA A 18 -24.61 -16.47 -3.75
N ASP A 19 -23.67 -15.54 -3.55
CA ASP A 19 -23.66 -14.26 -4.28
C ASP A 19 -23.03 -14.44 -5.66
N ASP A 20 -23.57 -13.72 -6.65
CA ASP A 20 -23.03 -13.64 -8.00
C ASP A 20 -22.24 -12.35 -8.18
N PHE A 21 -21.11 -12.44 -8.88
CA PHE A 21 -20.25 -11.31 -9.18
C PHE A 21 -20.13 -11.06 -10.68
N THR A 22 -20.21 -9.78 -11.04
CA THR A 22 -19.88 -9.30 -12.38
C THR A 22 -18.75 -8.27 -12.29
N LEU A 23 -17.65 -8.52 -13.01
CA LEU A 23 -16.53 -7.59 -13.11
C LEU A 23 -16.80 -6.54 -14.19
N LEU A 24 -16.68 -5.26 -13.84
CA LEU A 24 -16.68 -4.17 -14.81
C LEU A 24 -15.23 -3.84 -15.20
N CYS A 25 -14.84 -4.21 -16.42
CA CYS A 25 -13.46 -4.07 -16.90
C CYS A 25 -13.37 -3.05 -18.06
N SER A 26 -12.22 -2.38 -18.19
CA SER A 26 -11.92 -1.56 -19.35
C SER A 26 -11.39 -2.44 -20.49
N ARG A 27 -12.09 -2.47 -21.63
CA ARG A 27 -11.75 -3.19 -22.87
C ARG A 27 -11.46 -4.69 -22.77
N GLU A 28 -10.73 -5.13 -21.77
CA GLU A 28 -10.34 -6.52 -21.55
C GLU A 28 -10.34 -6.85 -20.07
N ARG A 29 -10.57 -8.09 -19.75
CA ARG A 29 -10.40 -8.61 -18.39
C ARG A 29 -8.91 -8.64 -18.06
N PRO A 30 -8.47 -8.07 -16.93
CA PRO A 30 -7.06 -8.12 -16.55
C PRO A 30 -6.55 -9.56 -16.47
N PRO A 31 -5.34 -9.88 -17.00
CA PRO A 31 -4.77 -11.22 -16.91
C PRO A 31 -4.78 -11.79 -15.49
N ALA A 32 -4.52 -10.95 -14.50
CA ALA A 32 -4.55 -11.32 -13.08
C ALA A 32 -5.94 -11.74 -12.55
N LEU A 33 -7.02 -11.51 -13.29
CA LEU A 33 -8.40 -11.91 -12.98
C LEU A 33 -9.00 -12.87 -14.02
N ALA A 34 -8.21 -13.35 -14.98
CA ALA A 34 -8.69 -14.14 -16.11
C ALA A 34 -9.28 -15.50 -15.67
N ASP A 35 -8.75 -16.06 -14.60
CA ASP A 35 -9.12 -17.34 -14.02
C ASP A 35 -10.33 -17.30 -13.05
N LEU A 36 -10.86 -16.11 -12.73
CA LEU A 36 -12.00 -16.01 -11.85
C LEU A 36 -13.29 -16.50 -12.52
N ASP A 37 -14.02 -17.32 -11.79
CA ASP A 37 -15.35 -17.82 -12.21
C ASP A 37 -16.43 -16.77 -11.91
N CYS A 38 -16.53 -15.76 -12.79
CA CYS A 38 -17.56 -14.72 -12.73
C CYS A 38 -17.68 -14.05 -14.11
N GLU A 39 -18.82 -13.42 -14.35
CA GLU A 39 -19.05 -12.65 -15.58
C GLU A 39 -18.16 -11.39 -15.66
N ALA A 40 -17.91 -10.90 -16.87
CA ALA A 40 -17.23 -9.65 -17.09
C ALA A 40 -17.95 -8.80 -18.15
N VAL A 41 -18.26 -7.57 -17.80
CA VAL A 41 -18.79 -6.55 -18.73
C VAL A 41 -17.65 -5.64 -19.14
N LEU A 42 -17.37 -5.58 -20.43
CA LEU A 42 -16.25 -4.84 -20.99
C LEU A 42 -16.67 -3.46 -21.46
N ALA A 43 -15.97 -2.43 -20.98
CA ALA A 43 -16.18 -1.08 -21.43
C ALA A 43 -15.51 -0.82 -22.80
N PRO A 44 -16.13 -0.04 -23.70
CA PRO A 44 -15.52 0.31 -24.99
C PRO A 44 -14.37 1.33 -24.87
N TYR A 45 -14.13 1.89 -23.68
CA TYR A 45 -13.19 2.97 -23.43
C TYR A 45 -11.97 2.51 -22.62
N ARG A 46 -10.77 2.98 -23.00
CA ARG A 46 -9.54 2.80 -22.20
C ARG A 46 -9.34 3.89 -21.15
N HIS A 47 -9.78 5.10 -21.47
CA HIS A 47 -9.49 6.26 -20.65
C HIS A 47 -10.42 6.30 -19.43
N GLU A 48 -9.86 6.24 -18.24
CA GLU A 48 -10.58 6.15 -16.97
C GLU A 48 -11.61 7.29 -16.77
N VAL A 49 -11.24 8.52 -17.12
CA VAL A 49 -12.12 9.68 -17.01
C VAL A 49 -13.36 9.52 -17.89
N VAL A 50 -13.19 9.06 -19.15
CA VAL A 50 -14.29 8.83 -20.09
C VAL A 50 -15.18 7.68 -19.61
N LEU A 51 -14.56 6.60 -19.12
CA LEU A 51 -15.24 5.45 -18.55
C LEU A 51 -16.16 5.89 -17.39
N LYS A 52 -15.61 6.65 -16.42
CA LYS A 52 -16.37 7.12 -15.25
C LYS A 52 -17.37 8.23 -15.56
N ALA A 53 -17.07 9.12 -16.52
CA ALA A 53 -17.96 10.23 -16.84
C ALA A 53 -19.12 9.85 -17.76
N ARG A 54 -18.95 8.85 -18.62
CA ARG A 54 -19.95 8.51 -19.65
C ARG A 54 -20.47 7.09 -19.56
N TRP A 55 -19.60 6.08 -19.50
CA TRP A 55 -20.01 4.70 -19.62
C TRP A 55 -20.63 4.15 -18.34
N LEU A 56 -19.96 4.25 -17.21
CA LEU A 56 -20.47 3.73 -15.95
C LEU A 56 -21.85 4.28 -15.59
N PRO A 57 -22.12 5.63 -15.65
CA PRO A 57 -23.46 6.14 -15.38
C PRO A 57 -24.56 5.60 -16.31
N MET A 58 -24.21 5.14 -17.51
CA MET A 58 -25.19 4.55 -18.43
C MET A 58 -25.42 3.06 -18.15
N VAL A 59 -24.39 2.34 -17.78
CA VAL A 59 -24.42 0.87 -17.59
C VAL A 59 -24.93 0.48 -16.20
N GLU A 60 -24.54 1.21 -15.16
CA GLU A 60 -24.93 0.90 -13.77
C GLU A 60 -26.42 0.57 -13.58
N PRO A 61 -27.38 1.36 -14.11
CA PRO A 61 -28.80 1.06 -13.95
C PRO A 61 -29.28 -0.21 -14.68
N GLN A 62 -28.46 -0.75 -15.57
CA GLN A 62 -28.80 -1.90 -16.42
C GLN A 62 -28.16 -3.20 -15.93
N LEU A 63 -27.29 -3.13 -14.90
CA LEU A 63 -26.56 -4.31 -14.41
C LEU A 63 -27.42 -5.34 -13.70
N GLY A 64 -28.60 -4.91 -13.18
CA GLY A 64 -29.48 -5.81 -12.44
C GLY A 64 -28.85 -6.35 -11.13
N CYS A 65 -27.83 -5.68 -10.60
CA CYS A 65 -27.16 -6.08 -9.37
C CYS A 65 -27.69 -5.29 -8.17
N ASP A 66 -27.58 -5.87 -6.98
CA ASP A 66 -28.07 -5.26 -5.72
C ASP A 66 -27.14 -4.17 -5.21
N ALA A 67 -25.81 -4.28 -5.46
CA ALA A 67 -24.81 -3.31 -5.03
C ALA A 67 -23.61 -3.26 -5.99
N ILE A 68 -22.88 -2.15 -5.98
CA ILE A 68 -21.64 -1.98 -6.75
C ILE A 68 -20.48 -1.63 -5.79
N LEU A 69 -19.34 -2.31 -5.94
CA LEU A 69 -18.09 -1.95 -5.27
C LEU A 69 -17.16 -1.24 -6.25
N TYR A 70 -16.64 -0.08 -5.86
CA TYR A 70 -15.51 0.58 -6.49
C TYR A 70 -14.25 0.35 -5.66
N PRO A 71 -13.50 -0.74 -5.93
CA PRO A 71 -12.32 -1.09 -5.12
C PRO A 71 -11.15 -0.15 -5.36
N TYR A 72 -11.22 0.61 -6.44
CA TYR A 72 -10.27 1.65 -6.83
C TYR A 72 -11.05 2.93 -7.11
N TRP A 73 -11.29 3.71 -6.06
CA TRP A 73 -12.05 4.96 -6.12
C TRP A 73 -11.47 5.95 -7.15
N PRO A 74 -12.17 6.97 -7.57
CA PRO A 74 -13.54 7.33 -7.18
C PRO A 74 -14.60 6.65 -8.04
N SER A 75 -15.83 6.55 -7.50
CA SER A 75 -17.03 6.27 -8.30
C SER A 75 -17.29 7.41 -9.30
N PRO A 76 -18.20 7.24 -10.27
CA PRO A 76 -18.64 8.33 -11.11
C PRO A 76 -19.06 9.54 -10.28
N PRO A 77 -18.67 10.78 -10.66
CA PRO A 77 -19.03 11.99 -9.91
C PRO A 77 -20.53 12.29 -9.91
N ARG A 78 -21.25 11.69 -10.85
CA ARG A 78 -22.72 11.73 -10.92
C ARG A 78 -23.22 10.36 -11.32
N ARG A 79 -24.02 9.74 -10.46
CA ARG A 79 -24.69 8.48 -10.72
C ARG A 79 -26.14 8.76 -11.15
N ARG A 80 -26.68 7.94 -12.04
CA ARG A 80 -28.06 8.10 -12.53
C ARG A 80 -29.08 7.58 -11.51
N ARG A 81 -30.29 8.10 -11.58
CA ARG A 81 -31.42 7.55 -10.84
C ARG A 81 -31.66 6.09 -11.26
N GLY A 82 -31.85 5.22 -10.30
CA GLY A 82 -31.99 3.78 -10.53
C GLY A 82 -30.68 3.01 -10.59
N ALA A 83 -29.52 3.68 -10.45
CA ALA A 83 -28.26 2.97 -10.25
C ALA A 83 -28.25 2.27 -8.89
N PRO A 84 -27.73 1.02 -8.80
CA PRO A 84 -27.62 0.29 -7.53
C PRO A 84 -26.81 1.05 -6.48
N PRO A 85 -27.03 0.86 -5.17
CA PRO A 85 -26.21 1.48 -4.14
C PRO A 85 -24.73 1.13 -4.34
N ALA A 86 -23.83 2.07 -4.02
CA ALA A 86 -22.42 1.88 -4.25
C ALA A 86 -21.60 2.00 -2.98
N ALA A 87 -20.67 1.07 -2.82
CA ALA A 87 -19.56 1.16 -1.90
C ALA A 87 -18.30 1.65 -2.63
N ILE A 88 -17.54 2.57 -2.02
CA ILE A 88 -16.26 3.05 -2.56
C ILE A 88 -15.13 2.75 -1.58
N PHE A 89 -13.96 2.34 -2.08
CA PHE A 89 -12.78 2.13 -1.26
C PHE A 89 -11.84 3.34 -1.39
N VAL A 90 -11.58 4.05 -0.29
CA VAL A 90 -10.66 5.19 -0.23
C VAL A 90 -9.37 4.75 0.43
N HIS A 91 -8.32 4.52 -0.37
CA HIS A 91 -7.07 3.92 0.10
C HIS A 91 -6.20 4.88 0.93
N ASP A 92 -6.13 6.14 0.54
CA ASP A 92 -5.39 7.19 1.25
C ASP A 92 -5.91 8.58 0.90
N LEU A 93 -5.38 9.60 1.58
CA LEU A 93 -5.69 11.01 1.33
C LEU A 93 -4.41 11.83 1.09
N ALA A 94 -3.35 11.20 0.57
CA ALA A 94 -2.08 11.87 0.32
C ALA A 94 -2.24 13.14 -0.53
N PHE A 95 -3.09 13.10 -1.55
CA PHE A 95 -3.38 14.25 -2.41
C PHE A 95 -3.93 15.48 -1.67
N ARG A 96 -4.53 15.28 -0.49
CA ARG A 96 -5.13 16.33 0.34
C ARG A 96 -4.22 16.74 1.49
N LEU A 97 -3.58 15.76 2.15
CA LEU A 97 -2.79 15.96 3.36
C LEU A 97 -1.33 16.29 3.07
N ARG A 98 -0.81 15.77 1.95
CA ARG A 98 0.57 15.96 1.49
C ARG A 98 0.60 16.44 0.03
N PRO A 99 -0.03 17.57 -0.27
CA PRO A 99 -0.23 18.02 -1.66
C PRO A 99 1.09 18.28 -2.42
N ALA A 100 2.16 18.62 -1.74
CA ALA A 100 3.49 18.81 -2.35
C ALA A 100 4.10 17.49 -2.87
N GLU A 101 3.66 16.37 -2.33
CA GLU A 101 4.19 15.03 -2.60
C GLU A 101 3.31 14.24 -3.59
N VAL A 102 2.34 14.88 -4.23
CA VAL A 102 1.41 14.26 -5.19
C VAL A 102 1.33 15.11 -6.46
N PRO A 103 1.33 14.52 -7.66
CA PRO A 103 1.20 15.25 -8.92
C PRO A 103 0.00 16.18 -8.93
N TRP A 104 0.16 17.39 -9.46
CA TRP A 104 -0.92 18.37 -9.48
C TRP A 104 -2.18 17.87 -10.21
N GLN A 105 -1.99 17.05 -11.27
CA GLN A 105 -3.11 16.45 -12.02
C GLN A 105 -3.94 15.51 -11.12
N GLN A 106 -3.27 14.68 -10.31
CA GLN A 106 -3.95 13.79 -9.36
C GLN A 106 -4.64 14.59 -8.26
N ARG A 107 -3.98 15.63 -7.72
CA ARG A 107 -4.59 16.53 -6.73
C ARG A 107 -5.86 17.18 -7.27
N ALA A 108 -5.80 17.74 -8.48
CA ALA A 108 -6.94 18.38 -9.11
C ALA A 108 -8.07 17.37 -9.35
N TYR A 109 -7.77 16.21 -9.90
CA TYR A 109 -8.73 15.16 -10.18
C TYR A 109 -9.41 14.67 -8.89
N PHE A 110 -8.63 14.16 -7.95
CA PHE A 110 -9.17 13.62 -6.71
C PHE A 110 -9.83 14.66 -5.82
N GLY A 111 -9.29 15.87 -5.79
CA GLY A 111 -9.87 17.00 -5.06
C GLY A 111 -11.26 17.38 -5.57
N THR A 112 -11.54 17.19 -6.86
CA THR A 112 -12.85 17.51 -7.45
C THR A 112 -13.85 16.36 -7.39
N VAL A 113 -13.40 15.09 -7.46
CA VAL A 113 -14.32 13.95 -7.60
C VAL A 113 -14.65 13.26 -6.28
N LEU A 114 -13.77 13.29 -5.28
CA LEU A 114 -14.00 12.55 -4.04
C LEU A 114 -15.17 13.11 -3.23
N GLY A 115 -15.27 14.40 -3.06
CA GLY A 115 -16.38 15.01 -2.31
C GLY A 115 -17.76 14.62 -2.84
N PRO A 116 -18.04 14.78 -4.14
CA PRO A 116 -19.27 14.27 -4.77
C PRO A 116 -19.47 12.76 -4.62
N ALA A 117 -18.40 11.95 -4.75
CA ALA A 117 -18.48 10.50 -4.58
C ALA A 117 -18.88 10.11 -3.15
N LEU A 118 -18.29 10.74 -2.13
CA LEU A 118 -18.65 10.53 -0.71
C LEU A 118 -20.10 10.86 -0.39
N LYS A 119 -20.66 11.91 -1.03
CA LYS A 119 -22.07 12.26 -0.84
C LYS A 119 -23.04 11.23 -1.41
N GLN A 120 -22.65 10.52 -2.47
CA GLN A 120 -23.48 9.56 -3.19
C GLN A 120 -23.25 8.10 -2.77
N ALA A 121 -22.11 7.81 -2.12
CA ALA A 121 -21.79 6.46 -1.69
C ALA A 121 -22.72 5.99 -0.57
N ALA A 122 -23.28 4.80 -0.71
CA ALA A 122 -24.05 4.13 0.35
C ALA A 122 -23.13 3.61 1.47
N ALA A 123 -21.90 3.21 1.12
CA ALA A 123 -20.85 2.87 2.07
C ALA A 123 -19.48 3.34 1.58
N VAL A 124 -18.57 3.60 2.52
CA VAL A 124 -17.19 4.00 2.25
C VAL A 124 -16.27 3.07 3.04
N LEU A 125 -15.38 2.40 2.34
CA LEU A 125 -14.38 1.52 2.93
C LEU A 125 -13.05 2.28 3.00
N VAL A 126 -12.32 2.10 4.08
CA VAL A 126 -10.98 2.66 4.28
C VAL A 126 -10.07 1.60 4.89
N PRO A 127 -8.75 1.60 4.61
CA PRO A 127 -7.87 0.50 5.03
C PRO A 127 -7.43 0.58 6.50
N SER A 128 -7.62 1.72 7.17
CA SER A 128 -7.14 1.95 8.54
C SER A 128 -8.00 2.95 9.29
N GLU A 129 -7.95 2.94 10.63
CA GLU A 129 -8.58 3.97 11.48
C GLU A 129 -7.94 5.35 11.25
N THR A 130 -6.67 5.36 10.92
CA THR A 130 -5.98 6.61 10.53
C THR A 130 -6.61 7.20 9.28
N THR A 131 -6.79 6.42 8.21
CA THR A 131 -7.46 6.90 6.98
C THR A 131 -8.91 7.30 7.25
N ARG A 132 -9.62 6.58 8.15
CA ARG A 132 -10.97 6.97 8.58
C ARG A 132 -10.99 8.36 9.22
N ARG A 133 -10.13 8.60 10.21
CA ARG A 133 -10.02 9.91 10.88
C ARG A 133 -9.67 11.03 9.91
N ASP A 134 -8.70 10.77 9.04
CA ASP A 134 -8.24 11.72 8.01
C ASP A 134 -9.39 12.07 7.05
N LEU A 135 -10.15 11.06 6.61
CA LEU A 135 -11.29 11.23 5.70
C LEU A 135 -12.39 12.09 6.34
N LEU A 136 -12.79 11.75 7.55
CA LEU A 136 -13.85 12.48 8.27
C LEU A 136 -13.44 13.93 8.59
N SER A 137 -12.17 14.15 8.91
CA SER A 137 -11.61 15.49 9.13
C SER A 137 -11.58 16.32 7.84
N ALA A 138 -11.15 15.71 6.73
CA ALA A 138 -10.97 16.40 5.45
C ALA A 138 -12.29 16.68 4.72
N TYR A 139 -13.33 15.87 4.95
CA TYR A 139 -14.62 15.90 4.28
C TYR A 139 -15.78 15.86 5.28
N PRO A 140 -16.22 17.02 5.80
CA PRO A 140 -17.35 17.10 6.74
C PRO A 140 -18.68 16.91 5.99
N VAL A 141 -18.95 15.70 5.52
CA VAL A 141 -20.21 15.31 4.87
C VAL A 141 -21.17 14.77 5.94
N PRO A 142 -22.38 15.30 6.10
CA PRO A 142 -23.34 14.81 7.09
C PRO A 142 -23.61 13.30 6.96
N GLY A 143 -23.60 12.57 8.08
CA GLY A 143 -23.81 11.13 8.15
C GLY A 143 -22.70 10.29 7.48
N LEU A 144 -21.54 10.86 7.19
CA LEU A 144 -20.42 10.13 6.58
C LEU A 144 -19.82 9.10 7.56
N ASP A 145 -19.66 9.45 8.82
CA ASP A 145 -19.07 8.59 9.84
C ASP A 145 -19.85 7.28 10.05
N GLU A 146 -21.17 7.30 9.91
CA GLU A 146 -22.04 6.11 9.96
C GLU A 146 -21.84 5.17 8.76
N ARG A 147 -21.33 5.71 7.63
CA ARG A 147 -21.13 4.98 6.38
C ARG A 147 -19.68 4.56 6.13
N VAL A 148 -18.73 5.04 6.95
CA VAL A 148 -17.32 4.68 6.83
C VAL A 148 -17.01 3.45 7.68
N THR A 149 -16.49 2.41 7.04
CA THR A 149 -16.07 1.17 7.71
C THR A 149 -14.59 0.89 7.40
N VAL A 150 -13.84 0.52 8.42
CA VAL A 150 -12.45 0.07 8.24
C VAL A 150 -12.44 -1.36 7.75
N VAL A 151 -11.84 -1.54 6.58
CA VAL A 151 -11.58 -2.84 5.95
C VAL A 151 -10.09 -2.90 5.65
N SER A 152 -9.33 -3.47 6.55
CA SER A 152 -7.87 -3.59 6.41
C SER A 152 -7.52 -4.44 5.19
N GLU A 153 -6.48 -4.03 4.48
CA GLU A 153 -5.90 -4.81 3.39
C GLU A 153 -5.29 -6.12 3.94
N GLY A 154 -5.15 -7.13 3.08
CA GLY A 154 -4.62 -8.44 3.44
C GLY A 154 -3.25 -8.70 2.83
N LEU A 155 -2.68 -9.83 3.23
CA LEU A 155 -1.51 -10.42 2.58
C LEU A 155 -1.96 -11.42 1.53
N SER A 156 -1.37 -11.35 0.36
CA SER A 156 -1.40 -12.47 -0.60
C SER A 156 -0.59 -13.63 -0.02
N GLY A 157 -0.94 -14.86 -0.39
CA GLY A 157 -0.21 -16.05 0.05
C GLY A 157 1.30 -15.88 -0.21
N PRO A 158 2.17 -16.54 0.58
CA PRO A 158 3.60 -16.40 0.44
C PRO A 158 4.04 -16.88 -0.95
N ALA A 159 4.53 -15.95 -1.78
CA ALA A 159 5.23 -16.33 -2.99
C ALA A 159 6.48 -17.15 -2.61
N THR A 160 6.75 -18.22 -3.34
CA THR A 160 8.00 -18.96 -3.19
C THR A 160 9.18 -18.05 -3.53
N ALA A 161 10.13 -17.93 -2.62
CA ALA A 161 11.32 -17.11 -2.83
C ALA A 161 12.15 -17.65 -4.01
N GLY A 162 12.50 -16.74 -4.91
CA GLY A 162 13.45 -17.00 -6.00
C GLY A 162 14.91 -16.82 -5.54
N PRO A 163 15.86 -16.87 -6.47
CA PRO A 163 17.24 -16.50 -6.17
C PRO A 163 17.36 -15.00 -5.88
N LEU A 164 18.32 -14.64 -5.02
CA LEU A 164 18.70 -13.24 -4.86
C LEU A 164 19.33 -12.72 -6.15
N PRO A 165 19.08 -11.45 -6.52
CA PRO A 165 19.76 -10.82 -7.64
C PRO A 165 21.29 -10.83 -7.47
N GLU A 166 22.02 -10.92 -8.57
CA GLU A 166 23.48 -10.92 -8.59
C GLU A 166 24.06 -9.70 -7.86
N GLY A 167 25.08 -9.93 -7.04
CA GLY A 167 25.75 -8.89 -6.25
C GLY A 167 25.00 -8.45 -5.00
N ILE A 168 23.92 -9.13 -4.64
CA ILE A 168 23.20 -8.94 -3.38
C ILE A 168 23.42 -10.15 -2.49
N GLU A 169 23.98 -9.93 -1.31
CA GLU A 169 24.18 -10.97 -0.32
C GLU A 169 23.29 -10.74 0.89
N PRO A 170 22.81 -11.81 1.56
CA PRO A 170 21.92 -11.69 2.73
C PRO A 170 22.42 -10.73 3.80
N GLY A 171 21.49 -10.15 4.56
CA GLY A 171 21.81 -9.22 5.66
C GLY A 171 21.78 -7.73 5.28
N PHE A 172 21.34 -7.38 4.09
CA PHE A 172 21.16 -5.99 3.66
C PHE A 172 19.99 -5.27 4.35
N MET A 173 19.97 -3.95 4.28
CA MET A 173 18.79 -3.14 4.56
C MET A 173 17.93 -3.07 3.30
N LEU A 174 16.63 -3.30 3.43
CA LEU A 174 15.67 -3.28 2.31
C LEU A 174 14.78 -2.06 2.37
N ALA A 175 14.55 -1.40 1.24
CA ALA A 175 13.50 -0.41 1.07
C ALA A 175 12.65 -0.79 -0.15
N VAL A 176 11.32 -0.84 0.04
CA VAL A 176 10.37 -1.27 -1.00
C VAL A 176 9.33 -0.19 -1.27
N GLY A 177 9.12 0.12 -2.54
CA GLY A 177 8.06 1.03 -2.98
C GLY A 177 8.45 1.86 -4.19
N THR A 178 7.45 2.42 -4.84
CA THR A 178 7.64 3.35 -5.96
C THR A 178 8.56 4.50 -5.55
N VAL A 179 9.51 4.87 -6.42
CA VAL A 179 10.40 6.01 -6.17
C VAL A 179 9.61 7.30 -6.39
N GLU A 180 9.05 7.82 -5.31
CA GLU A 180 8.23 9.03 -5.27
C GLU A 180 8.51 9.81 -3.97
N PRO A 181 8.24 11.14 -3.90
CA PRO A 181 8.57 11.97 -2.73
C PRO A 181 8.02 11.43 -1.41
N ARG A 182 6.80 10.91 -1.39
CA ARG A 182 6.13 10.38 -0.21
C ARG A 182 6.86 9.22 0.46
N LYS A 183 7.62 8.42 -0.31
CA LYS A 183 8.44 7.31 0.21
C LYS A 183 9.75 7.75 0.87
N ASN A 184 10.09 9.03 0.74
CA ASN A 184 11.16 9.68 1.51
C ASN A 184 12.58 9.11 1.30
N TYR A 185 12.85 8.63 0.08
CA TYR A 185 14.16 8.05 -0.25
C TYR A 185 15.30 9.05 -0.09
N VAL A 186 15.06 10.34 -0.27
CA VAL A 186 16.08 11.39 -0.10
C VAL A 186 16.63 11.38 1.33
N ARG A 187 15.75 11.45 2.35
CA ARG A 187 16.18 11.41 3.74
C ARG A 187 16.71 10.04 4.15
N LEU A 188 16.21 8.96 3.55
CA LEU A 188 16.75 7.62 3.78
C LEU A 188 18.21 7.52 3.30
N LEU A 189 18.55 8.10 2.15
CA LEU A 189 19.94 8.15 1.66
C LEU A 189 20.83 9.00 2.56
N ASP A 190 20.33 10.15 3.04
CA ASP A 190 21.09 10.99 3.97
C ASP A 190 21.32 10.28 5.31
N ALA A 191 20.33 9.57 5.84
CA ALA A 191 20.47 8.71 7.02
C ALA A 191 21.47 7.56 6.80
N TYR A 192 21.44 6.95 5.62
CA TYR A 192 22.39 5.91 5.24
C TYR A 192 23.84 6.44 5.17
N ARG A 193 24.06 7.65 4.63
CA ARG A 193 25.37 8.32 4.67
C ARG A 193 25.82 8.59 6.09
N THR A 194 24.91 9.07 6.95
CA THR A 194 25.18 9.30 8.37
C THR A 194 25.66 8.01 9.05
N LEU A 195 24.99 6.88 8.83
CA LEU A 195 25.41 5.58 9.34
C LEU A 195 26.82 5.20 8.85
N ARG A 196 27.10 5.40 7.58
CA ARG A 196 28.40 5.07 6.99
C ARG A 196 29.53 5.97 7.47
N SER A 197 29.25 7.23 7.77
CA SER A 197 30.26 8.19 8.29
C SER A 197 30.63 7.91 9.75
N ARG A 198 29.70 7.37 10.54
CA ARG A 198 29.94 6.98 11.95
C ARG A 198 30.81 5.75 12.11
N ARG A 199 31.44 5.27 11.04
CA ARG A 199 32.22 4.02 10.90
C ARG A 199 33.38 3.80 11.88
N GLY A 200 33.65 4.71 12.83
CA GLY A 200 34.76 4.58 13.78
C GLY A 200 34.39 4.09 15.19
N ALA A 201 33.10 4.07 15.56
CA ALA A 201 32.73 3.89 16.95
C ALA A 201 32.33 2.46 17.35
N LEU A 202 31.65 1.69 16.49
CA LEU A 202 31.25 0.30 16.79
C LEU A 202 31.17 -0.54 15.50
N PRO A 203 31.73 -1.77 15.49
CA PRO A 203 31.58 -2.67 14.36
C PRO A 203 30.13 -3.19 14.30
N ILE A 204 29.37 -2.81 13.28
CA ILE A 204 28.11 -3.49 12.92
C ILE A 204 28.49 -4.84 12.34
N ILE A 205 28.07 -5.92 12.99
CA ILE A 205 28.32 -7.30 12.55
C ILE A 205 26.98 -7.95 12.19
N ILE A 206 26.80 -8.34 10.93
CA ILE A 206 25.66 -9.09 10.47
C ILE A 206 26.16 -10.35 9.78
N GLY A 207 25.94 -11.51 10.42
CA GLY A 207 26.58 -12.75 10.00
C GLY A 207 28.10 -12.65 10.07
N SER A 208 28.79 -12.89 8.95
CA SER A 208 30.25 -12.78 8.82
C SER A 208 30.75 -11.38 8.41
N ARG A 209 29.88 -10.41 8.25
CA ARG A 209 30.21 -9.07 7.72
C ARG A 209 30.42 -8.06 8.80
N VAL A 210 31.42 -7.21 8.62
CA VAL A 210 31.72 -6.06 9.47
C VAL A 210 31.48 -4.77 8.67
N GLY A 211 30.65 -3.87 9.19
CA GLY A 211 30.36 -2.58 8.60
C GLY A 211 28.88 -2.38 8.26
N VAL A 212 28.54 -1.19 7.80
CA VAL A 212 27.15 -0.86 7.42
C VAL A 212 26.73 -1.71 6.23
N PRO A 213 25.61 -2.47 6.33
CA PRO A 213 25.13 -3.30 5.23
C PRO A 213 24.76 -2.47 4.00
N GLN A 214 24.71 -3.15 2.84
CA GLN A 214 24.17 -2.54 1.63
C GLN A 214 22.71 -2.11 1.83
N LEU A 215 22.31 -0.99 1.21
CA LEU A 215 20.91 -0.59 1.10
C LEU A 215 20.37 -1.04 -0.26
N VAL A 216 19.44 -1.98 -0.27
CA VAL A 216 18.78 -2.47 -1.48
C VAL A 216 17.41 -1.77 -1.62
N ILE A 217 17.17 -1.17 -2.78
CA ILE A 217 15.93 -0.47 -3.08
C ILE A 217 15.23 -1.17 -4.24
N ALA A 218 14.00 -1.66 -4.00
CA ALA A 218 13.14 -2.29 -4.99
C ALA A 218 11.86 -1.48 -5.21
N GLY A 219 11.58 -1.11 -6.46
CA GLY A 219 10.37 -0.37 -6.83
C GLY A 219 10.50 0.36 -8.15
N ARG A 220 9.37 0.60 -8.80
CA ARG A 220 9.32 1.33 -10.07
C ARG A 220 9.64 2.81 -9.88
N PRO A 221 10.20 3.49 -10.89
CA PRO A 221 10.18 4.94 -10.93
C PRO A 221 8.73 5.44 -10.90
N GLY A 222 8.45 6.40 -10.03
CA GLY A 222 7.13 7.01 -9.89
C GLY A 222 7.03 8.36 -10.60
N TRP A 223 6.69 9.41 -9.86
CA TRP A 223 6.66 10.78 -10.35
C TRP A 223 7.69 11.64 -9.58
N ALA A 224 8.19 12.73 -10.18
CA ALA A 224 9.24 13.58 -9.60
C ALA A 224 10.46 12.79 -9.06
N TYR A 225 10.80 11.70 -9.75
CA TYR A 225 11.83 10.75 -9.30
C TYR A 225 13.24 11.10 -9.83
N GLY A 226 13.37 11.97 -10.83
CA GLY A 226 14.61 12.16 -11.58
C GLY A 226 15.83 12.39 -10.68
N ASP A 227 15.82 13.47 -9.89
CA ASP A 227 16.94 13.77 -8.98
C ASP A 227 17.10 12.72 -7.88
N THR A 228 15.98 12.17 -7.36
CA THR A 228 16.02 11.10 -6.37
C THR A 228 16.65 9.84 -6.92
N LEU A 229 16.31 9.45 -8.16
CA LEU A 229 16.89 8.27 -8.80
C LEU A 229 18.36 8.43 -9.08
N LEU A 230 18.79 9.62 -9.56
CA LEU A 230 20.20 9.94 -9.74
C LEU A 230 20.98 9.83 -8.42
N ARG A 231 20.43 10.36 -7.34
CA ARG A 231 21.03 10.22 -6.00
C ARG A 231 21.12 8.77 -5.54
N ILE A 232 20.07 7.98 -5.75
CA ILE A 232 20.06 6.53 -5.43
C ILE A 232 21.17 5.80 -6.19
N GLN A 233 21.29 6.05 -7.49
CA GLN A 233 22.28 5.38 -8.35
C GLN A 233 23.73 5.83 -8.07
N ALA A 234 23.92 7.07 -7.64
CA ALA A 234 25.25 7.62 -7.31
C ALA A 234 25.71 7.27 -5.88
N GLU A 235 24.81 6.82 -5.01
CA GLU A 235 25.14 6.57 -3.60
C GLU A 235 25.94 5.27 -3.43
N PRO A 236 27.19 5.33 -2.94
CA PRO A 236 27.98 4.14 -2.70
C PRO A 236 27.32 3.22 -1.67
N GLY A 237 27.27 1.91 -1.95
CA GLY A 237 26.63 0.92 -1.08
C GLY A 237 25.11 0.82 -1.23
N VAL A 238 24.52 1.58 -2.15
CA VAL A 238 23.10 1.45 -2.52
C VAL A 238 22.97 0.62 -3.80
N ARG A 239 22.02 -0.30 -3.83
CA ARG A 239 21.65 -1.09 -5.00
C ARG A 239 20.19 -0.85 -5.37
N TYR A 240 19.96 -0.23 -6.50
CA TYR A 240 18.63 -0.03 -7.05
C TYR A 240 18.29 -1.12 -8.06
N LEU A 241 17.18 -1.83 -7.84
CA LEU A 241 16.74 -2.95 -8.67
C LEU A 241 15.62 -2.58 -9.65
N GLY A 242 14.99 -1.41 -9.49
CA GLY A 242 13.78 -1.13 -10.24
C GLY A 242 12.63 -2.03 -9.80
N HIS A 243 11.74 -2.34 -10.74
CA HIS A 243 10.66 -3.30 -10.51
C HIS A 243 11.21 -4.72 -10.49
N VAL A 244 10.85 -5.47 -9.48
CA VAL A 244 11.16 -6.90 -9.35
C VAL A 244 9.87 -7.72 -9.38
N ASP A 245 9.94 -8.97 -9.78
CA ASP A 245 8.83 -9.92 -9.72
C ASP A 245 8.59 -10.41 -8.27
N GLU A 246 7.46 -11.08 -8.06
CA GLU A 246 7.07 -11.56 -6.73
C GLU A 246 8.08 -12.57 -6.12
N PRO A 247 8.63 -13.55 -6.87
CA PRO A 247 9.65 -14.46 -6.32
C PRO A 247 10.92 -13.72 -5.86
N THR A 248 11.38 -12.75 -6.64
CA THR A 248 12.53 -11.91 -6.28
C THR A 248 12.20 -11.03 -5.06
N LEU A 249 11.02 -10.43 -5.01
CA LEU A 249 10.60 -9.62 -3.87
C LEU A 249 10.53 -10.47 -2.58
N ALA A 250 10.02 -11.70 -2.68
CA ALA A 250 9.99 -12.64 -1.57
C ALA A 250 11.40 -12.95 -1.04
N SER A 251 12.36 -13.25 -1.93
CA SER A 251 13.76 -13.51 -1.54
C SER A 251 14.42 -12.28 -0.92
N LEU A 252 14.10 -11.07 -1.41
CA LEU A 252 14.61 -9.84 -0.81
C LEU A 252 14.12 -9.65 0.62
N TYR A 253 12.83 -9.87 0.88
CA TYR A 253 12.32 -9.82 2.27
C TYR A 253 12.95 -10.88 3.15
N GLU A 254 13.04 -12.14 2.70
CA GLU A 254 13.58 -13.25 3.50
C GLU A 254 15.05 -13.06 3.87
N SER A 255 15.81 -12.35 3.04
CA SER A 255 17.24 -12.14 3.20
C SER A 255 17.61 -10.79 3.82
N ALA A 256 16.64 -9.89 4.00
CA ALA A 256 16.87 -8.56 4.59
C ALA A 256 17.06 -8.66 6.12
N SER A 257 17.99 -7.89 6.65
CA SER A 257 18.15 -7.73 8.10
C SER A 257 17.18 -6.72 8.71
N VAL A 258 16.79 -5.70 7.93
CA VAL A 258 15.90 -4.60 8.36
C VAL A 258 15.14 -4.06 7.15
N LEU A 259 13.85 -3.80 7.31
CA LEU A 259 13.10 -2.94 6.40
C LEU A 259 13.27 -1.47 6.80
N ALA A 260 13.75 -0.63 5.89
CA ALA A 260 13.82 0.83 6.03
C ALA A 260 12.63 1.46 5.29
N TYR A 261 11.61 1.91 6.04
CA TYR A 261 10.36 2.42 5.46
C TYR A 261 9.91 3.73 6.10
N PRO A 262 10.75 4.81 6.05
CA PRO A 262 10.47 6.10 6.67
C PRO A 262 9.53 6.96 5.84
N SER A 263 8.43 6.38 5.31
CA SER A 263 7.44 7.09 4.49
C SER A 263 6.83 8.26 5.25
N LEU A 264 6.58 9.37 4.52
CA LEU A 264 5.96 10.58 5.05
C LEU A 264 4.45 10.44 5.26
N TYR A 265 3.82 9.51 4.57
CA TYR A 265 2.40 9.18 4.71
C TYR A 265 2.05 7.88 3.99
N GLU A 266 1.27 7.02 4.63
CA GLU A 266 0.67 5.82 4.04
C GLU A 266 -0.78 5.66 4.54
N GLY A 267 -1.68 5.23 3.64
CA GLY A 267 -3.04 4.88 4.04
C GLY A 267 -3.13 3.50 4.71
N PHE A 268 -2.17 2.60 4.41
CA PHE A 268 -2.04 1.28 5.04
C PHE A 268 -0.57 0.88 5.23
N GLY A 269 0.12 0.44 4.17
CA GLY A 269 1.54 0.08 4.24
C GLY A 269 1.82 -1.38 3.94
N LEU A 270 1.38 -1.89 2.79
CA LEU A 270 1.62 -3.27 2.37
C LEU A 270 3.09 -3.71 2.48
N PRO A 271 4.12 -2.91 2.10
CA PRO A 271 5.50 -3.31 2.28
C PRO A 271 5.89 -3.59 3.73
N LEU A 272 5.33 -2.84 4.69
CA LEU A 272 5.54 -3.13 6.11
C LEU A 272 4.86 -4.44 6.50
N LEU A 273 3.62 -4.65 6.06
CA LEU A 273 2.88 -5.88 6.35
C LEU A 273 3.59 -7.12 5.78
N GLU A 274 4.11 -7.03 4.55
CA GLU A 274 4.89 -8.09 3.89
C GLU A 274 6.19 -8.43 4.64
N ALA A 275 6.90 -7.40 5.11
CA ALA A 275 8.09 -7.56 5.95
C ALA A 275 7.75 -8.22 7.30
N MET A 276 6.70 -7.73 7.97
CA MET A 276 6.23 -8.28 9.24
C MET A 276 5.85 -9.76 9.12
N ALA A 277 5.16 -10.15 8.06
CA ALA A 277 4.76 -11.53 7.81
C ALA A 277 5.98 -12.47 7.69
N ARG A 278 7.07 -11.98 7.13
CA ARG A 278 8.35 -12.71 7.01
C ARG A 278 9.25 -12.57 8.24
N GLY A 279 8.84 -11.77 9.23
CA GLY A 279 9.60 -11.54 10.46
C GLY A 279 10.78 -10.60 10.29
N VAL A 280 10.78 -9.78 9.26
CA VAL A 280 11.78 -8.73 9.05
C VAL A 280 11.45 -7.55 9.97
N PRO A 281 12.35 -7.18 10.89
CA PRO A 281 12.14 -6.01 11.74
C PRO A 281 12.20 -4.74 10.89
N ALA A 282 11.47 -3.70 11.29
CA ALA A 282 11.34 -2.49 10.48
C ALA A 282 11.63 -1.22 11.28
N VAL A 283 12.19 -0.22 10.56
CA VAL A 283 12.15 1.19 10.95
C VAL A 283 11.15 1.89 10.05
N ILE A 284 10.14 2.51 10.64
CA ILE A 284 9.02 3.13 9.94
C ILE A 284 8.88 4.60 10.29
N GLY A 285 8.34 5.40 9.37
CA GLY A 285 7.92 6.76 9.70
C GLY A 285 6.73 6.76 10.67
N LYS A 286 6.79 7.57 11.72
CA LYS A 286 5.66 7.83 12.63
C LYS A 286 4.62 8.71 11.93
N ALA A 287 4.05 8.23 10.84
CA ALA A 287 3.17 8.99 9.97
C ALA A 287 2.12 8.08 9.29
N GLY A 288 0.94 8.64 9.03
CA GLY A 288 -0.16 7.89 8.43
C GLY A 288 -0.55 6.65 9.23
N ALA A 289 -0.87 5.57 8.55
CA ALA A 289 -1.31 4.31 9.15
C ALA A 289 -0.16 3.39 9.61
N LEU A 290 1.11 3.74 9.38
CA LEU A 290 2.24 2.85 9.70
C LEU A 290 2.32 2.49 11.19
N PRO A 291 2.19 3.44 12.17
CA PRO A 291 2.16 3.10 13.59
C PRO A 291 1.01 2.18 13.97
N GLU A 292 -0.18 2.42 13.41
CA GLU A 292 -1.37 1.60 13.62
C GLU A 292 -1.15 0.17 13.11
N LEU A 293 -0.63 0.03 11.89
CA LEU A 293 -0.33 -1.26 11.29
C LEU A 293 0.73 -2.02 12.10
N ALA A 294 1.82 -1.34 12.46
CA ALA A 294 2.91 -1.94 13.22
C ALA A 294 2.46 -2.43 14.62
N GLY A 295 1.58 -1.68 15.30
CA GLY A 295 1.09 -2.06 16.63
C GLY A 295 2.21 -2.32 17.64
N GLY A 296 3.31 -1.54 17.59
CA GLY A 296 4.50 -1.69 18.43
C GLY A 296 5.52 -2.74 17.95
N ALA A 297 5.33 -3.35 16.78
CA ALA A 297 6.25 -4.34 16.21
C ALA A 297 7.32 -3.74 15.29
N ALA A 298 7.52 -2.42 15.32
CA ALA A 298 8.55 -1.72 14.55
C ALA A 298 9.16 -0.58 15.38
N ILE A 299 10.30 -0.07 14.95
CA ILE A 299 10.84 1.20 15.47
C ILE A 299 10.17 2.34 14.70
N GLU A 300 9.49 3.21 15.43
CA GLU A 300 8.86 4.42 14.89
C GLU A 300 9.83 5.60 15.03
N VAL A 301 10.05 6.33 13.94
CA VAL A 301 10.92 7.50 13.89
C VAL A 301 10.18 8.69 13.27
N ASP A 302 10.60 9.91 13.61
CA ASP A 302 10.19 11.07 12.83
C ASP A 302 10.74 10.95 11.40
N PRO A 303 9.89 10.83 10.35
CA PRO A 303 10.37 10.66 9.01
C PRO A 303 11.00 11.92 8.40
N GLU A 304 10.86 13.07 9.05
CA GLU A 304 11.48 14.32 8.62
C GLU A 304 12.85 14.56 9.26
N ASP A 305 13.22 13.76 10.28
CA ASP A 305 14.49 13.80 10.98
C ASP A 305 15.44 12.69 10.49
N VAL A 306 16.50 13.10 9.76
CA VAL A 306 17.54 12.21 9.21
C VAL A 306 18.29 11.47 10.32
N ASP A 307 18.59 12.13 11.44
CA ASP A 307 19.32 11.52 12.55
C ASP A 307 18.45 10.50 13.30
N ALA A 308 17.15 10.77 13.45
CA ALA A 308 16.21 9.81 14.01
C ALA A 308 16.09 8.55 13.12
N ILE A 309 16.02 8.70 11.79
CA ILE A 309 16.02 7.57 10.85
C ILE A 309 17.32 6.78 11.00
N ALA A 310 18.49 7.45 10.99
CA ALA A 310 19.79 6.81 11.15
C ALA A 310 19.91 6.05 12.49
N ALA A 311 19.50 6.67 13.60
CA ALA A 311 19.54 6.06 14.92
C ALA A 311 18.62 4.84 15.04
N GLY A 312 17.42 4.89 14.43
CA GLY A 312 16.49 3.77 14.38
C GLY A 312 17.08 2.57 13.62
N LEU A 313 17.70 2.83 12.48
CA LEU A 313 18.37 1.81 11.67
C LEU A 313 19.60 1.24 12.42
N GLU A 314 20.46 2.09 12.97
CA GLU A 314 21.63 1.69 13.75
C GLU A 314 21.24 0.78 14.93
N LYS A 315 20.20 1.14 15.66
CA LYS A 315 19.68 0.35 16.78
C LYS A 315 19.31 -1.07 16.37
N LEU A 316 18.59 -1.24 15.24
CA LEU A 316 18.26 -2.58 14.73
C LEU A 316 19.49 -3.31 14.23
N LEU A 317 20.44 -2.63 13.59
CA LEU A 317 21.63 -3.27 13.06
C LEU A 317 22.57 -3.80 14.16
N LEU A 318 22.62 -3.10 15.31
CA LEU A 318 23.49 -3.46 16.44
C LEU A 318 22.86 -4.47 17.40
N ASP A 319 21.53 -4.52 17.51
CA ASP A 319 20.83 -5.34 18.52
C ASP A 319 20.07 -6.50 17.85
N GLU A 320 20.69 -7.67 17.81
CA GLU A 320 20.09 -8.91 17.27
C GLU A 320 18.89 -9.38 18.11
N GLY A 321 18.97 -9.21 19.44
CA GLY A 321 17.84 -9.54 20.33
C GLY A 321 16.61 -8.70 20.03
N LEU A 322 16.79 -7.40 19.79
CA LEU A 322 15.72 -6.51 19.39
C LEU A 322 15.17 -6.86 18.01
N ARG A 323 16.04 -7.17 17.02
CA ARG A 323 15.59 -7.66 15.71
C ARG A 323 14.70 -8.88 15.83
N SER A 324 15.16 -9.90 16.56
CA SER A 324 14.41 -11.14 16.79
C SER A 324 13.06 -10.87 17.48
N LYS A 325 13.05 -10.04 18.53
CA LYS A 325 11.85 -9.66 19.26
C LYS A 325 10.81 -8.96 18.38
N LEU A 326 11.24 -7.94 17.61
CA LEU A 326 10.34 -7.18 16.73
C LEU A 326 9.88 -8.02 15.53
N GLY A 327 10.76 -8.84 14.94
CA GLY A 327 10.39 -9.77 13.87
C GLY A 327 9.32 -10.76 14.32
N ALA A 328 9.48 -11.36 15.49
CA ALA A 328 8.46 -12.27 16.06
C ALA A 328 7.13 -11.56 16.38
N ALA A 329 7.19 -10.33 16.89
CA ALA A 329 6.00 -9.51 17.13
C ALA A 329 5.30 -9.17 15.81
N GLY A 330 6.07 -8.79 14.79
CA GLY A 330 5.59 -8.52 13.43
C GLY A 330 4.83 -9.71 12.84
N LYS A 331 5.43 -10.91 12.88
CA LYS A 331 4.76 -12.14 12.39
C LYS A 331 3.40 -12.37 13.06
N ARG A 332 3.34 -12.26 14.39
CA ARG A 332 2.07 -12.42 15.11
C ARG A 332 1.04 -11.37 14.71
N ARG A 333 1.47 -10.12 14.53
CA ARG A 333 0.59 -9.02 14.12
C ARG A 333 0.07 -9.23 12.70
N ALA A 334 0.95 -9.56 11.75
CA ALA A 334 0.63 -9.74 10.34
C ALA A 334 -0.39 -10.86 10.08
N ALA A 335 -0.37 -11.93 10.90
CA ALA A 335 -1.32 -13.04 10.78
C ALA A 335 -2.80 -12.62 10.90
N GLY A 336 -3.07 -11.43 11.46
CA GLY A 336 -4.43 -10.88 11.56
C GLY A 336 -4.94 -10.22 10.28
N PHE A 337 -4.09 -9.98 9.28
CA PHE A 337 -4.41 -9.24 8.06
C PHE A 337 -4.47 -10.19 6.86
N THR A 338 -5.67 -10.62 6.49
CA THR A 338 -5.88 -11.55 5.37
C THR A 338 -6.93 -11.00 4.40
N TRP A 339 -6.80 -11.35 3.12
CA TRP A 339 -7.78 -10.96 2.11
C TRP A 339 -9.14 -11.59 2.34
N GLU A 340 -9.20 -12.80 2.94
CA GLU A 340 -10.46 -13.45 3.31
C GLU A 340 -11.25 -12.63 4.33
N ARG A 341 -10.57 -12.05 5.33
CA ARG A 341 -11.21 -11.15 6.31
C ARG A 341 -11.67 -9.84 5.67
N ALA A 342 -10.83 -9.27 4.78
CA ALA A 342 -11.20 -8.08 4.02
C ALA A 342 -12.42 -8.33 3.15
N ALA A 343 -12.46 -9.48 2.46
CA ALA A 343 -13.57 -9.89 1.61
C ALA A 343 -14.84 -10.13 2.43
N ALA A 344 -14.77 -10.87 3.53
CA ALA A 344 -15.93 -11.12 4.40
C ALA A 344 -16.55 -9.81 4.89
N SER A 345 -15.73 -8.89 5.41
CA SER A 345 -16.22 -7.57 5.85
C SER A 345 -16.81 -6.76 4.69
N THR A 346 -16.21 -6.84 3.50
CA THR A 346 -16.73 -6.16 2.30
C THR A 346 -18.05 -6.75 1.85
N LEU A 347 -18.20 -8.08 1.85
CA LEU A 347 -19.46 -8.79 1.51
C LEU A 347 -20.59 -8.38 2.44
N ASP A 348 -20.34 -8.35 3.74
CA ASP A 348 -21.33 -7.92 4.72
C ASP A 348 -21.81 -6.49 4.48
N ILE A 349 -20.89 -5.59 4.09
CA ILE A 349 -21.23 -4.21 3.72
C ILE A 349 -22.08 -4.19 2.45
N LEU A 350 -21.68 -4.93 1.40
CA LEU A 350 -22.38 -4.96 0.12
C LEU A 350 -23.80 -5.52 0.28
N ARG A 351 -23.97 -6.61 1.01
CA ARG A 351 -25.29 -7.20 1.31
C ARG A 351 -26.17 -6.21 2.06
N ARG A 352 -25.62 -5.52 3.06
CA ARG A 352 -26.38 -4.53 3.86
C ARG A 352 -26.85 -3.32 3.04
N ILE A 353 -26.07 -2.84 2.08
CA ILE A 353 -26.48 -1.70 1.24
C ILE A 353 -27.33 -2.14 0.06
N GLY A 354 -27.30 -3.40 -0.36
CA GLY A 354 -28.11 -3.99 -1.44
C GLY A 354 -29.48 -4.46 -1.00
N ALA A 355 -29.69 -4.67 0.30
CA ALA A 355 -30.99 -5.03 0.88
C ALA A 355 -31.93 -3.84 0.93
#